data_639f329b599d17a4429a5c0b4835e078
#
_entry.id   639f329b599d17a4429a5c0b4835e078
#
_cell.length_a   1.000
_cell.length_b   1.000
_cell.length_c   1.000
_cell.angle_alpha   90.00
_cell.angle_beta   90.00
_cell.angle_gamma   90.00
#
_symmetry.space_group_name_H-M   'P 1'
#
loop_
_entity.id
_entity.type
_entity.pdbx_description
1 polymer ?
#
loop_
_entity_poly.entity_id
_entity_poly.type
_entity_poly.pdbx_seq_one_letter_code
_entity_poly.pdbx_strand_id
1 'polypeptide(L)'
;MLWTVYQKLPFEQRLEKVAEAGYSAVELVEEYKNFGKEDFAKFRARKRELNLTVDACSGISHSLCDAAQREAFLAEVRAKLPVLEELECRKLIILSGDKVPRQSHQQLHDNCVEGLKRAAEIAGAKNVGILLENIDPEENPKYFLTSVTEGFEIVRSAGAPNIQFLYDFFHDQIAEGNLLKKLDKNLEVIGVVHVADVPGRHEPGTGEINYPNIFRKLGQLGFNGYVAMEFISEGETVAALRAAREMAMKYGSVQRNQSAQRSFLGRPHAAA
;
A
#
# COMPACT_ATOMS: atom_id res chain seq x y z
N MET A 1 -2.16 8.48 -0.22
CA MET A 1 -2.71 8.37 1.16
C MET A 1 -3.33 9.71 1.56
N LEU A 2 -4.59 9.74 2.00
CA LEU A 2 -5.26 11.03 2.20
C LEU A 2 -4.85 11.74 3.50
N TRP A 3 -4.45 10.99 4.53
CA TRP A 3 -4.06 11.56 5.81
C TRP A 3 -2.82 12.48 5.73
N THR A 4 -1.94 12.30 4.74
CA THR A 4 -0.74 13.14 4.56
C THR A 4 -1.01 14.47 3.85
N VAL A 5 -2.14 14.61 3.18
CA VAL A 5 -2.41 15.75 2.31
C VAL A 5 -3.64 16.56 2.76
N TYR A 6 -3.51 17.89 2.69
CA TYR A 6 -4.62 18.84 2.92
C TYR A 6 -5.39 18.65 4.23
N GLN A 7 -4.74 18.23 5.30
CA GLN A 7 -5.38 17.93 6.60
C GLN A 7 -6.26 19.07 7.16
N LYS A 8 -5.96 20.32 6.80
CA LYS A 8 -6.73 21.50 7.24
C LYS A 8 -7.98 21.77 6.40
N LEU A 9 -8.14 21.09 5.26
CA LEU A 9 -9.32 21.24 4.41
C LEU A 9 -10.42 20.27 4.82
N PRO A 10 -11.70 20.65 4.60
CA PRO A 10 -12.82 19.72 4.67
C PRO A 10 -12.57 18.48 3.79
N PHE A 11 -13.04 17.32 4.23
CA PHE A 11 -12.77 16.03 3.57
C PHE A 11 -13.09 16.05 2.06
N GLU A 12 -14.23 16.59 1.67
CA GLU A 12 -14.63 16.65 0.24
C GLU A 12 -13.67 17.48 -0.60
N GLN A 13 -13.17 18.60 -0.07
CA GLN A 13 -12.19 19.45 -0.76
C GLN A 13 -10.83 18.73 -0.90
N ARG A 14 -10.49 17.85 0.04
CA ARG A 14 -9.27 17.03 -0.07
C ARG A 14 -9.35 16.08 -1.26
N LEU A 15 -10.51 15.47 -1.51
CA LEU A 15 -10.76 14.63 -2.68
C LEU A 15 -10.63 15.43 -3.99
N GLU A 16 -11.19 16.64 -4.02
CA GLU A 16 -11.07 17.54 -5.18
C GLU A 16 -9.60 17.83 -5.52
N LYS A 17 -8.80 18.13 -4.50
CA LYS A 17 -7.38 18.42 -4.68
C LYS A 17 -6.57 17.22 -5.19
N VAL A 18 -6.91 16.02 -4.73
CA VAL A 18 -6.30 14.78 -5.24
C VAL A 18 -6.65 14.55 -6.71
N ALA A 19 -7.93 14.74 -7.06
CA ALA A 19 -8.37 14.64 -8.46
C ALA A 19 -7.73 15.75 -9.34
N GLU A 20 -7.62 16.99 -8.84
CA GLU A 20 -6.92 18.11 -9.51
C GLU A 20 -5.43 17.78 -9.78
N ALA A 21 -4.79 17.05 -8.87
CA ALA A 21 -3.41 16.57 -9.06
C ALA A 21 -3.31 15.42 -10.08
N GLY A 22 -4.44 14.91 -10.59
CA GLY A 22 -4.50 13.89 -11.63
C GLY A 22 -4.49 12.45 -11.13
N TYR A 23 -4.74 12.20 -9.86
CA TYR A 23 -4.87 10.86 -9.30
C TYR A 23 -6.27 10.31 -9.50
N SER A 24 -6.38 8.99 -9.61
CA SER A 24 -7.63 8.25 -9.80
C SER A 24 -8.03 7.41 -8.59
N ALA A 25 -7.23 7.42 -7.53
CA ALA A 25 -7.51 6.66 -6.31
C ALA A 25 -7.05 7.41 -5.06
N VAL A 26 -7.66 7.05 -3.94
CA VAL A 26 -7.29 7.49 -2.59
C VAL A 26 -7.19 6.30 -1.66
N GLU A 27 -6.37 6.42 -0.64
CA GLU A 27 -6.35 5.53 0.51
C GLU A 27 -6.77 6.31 1.76
N LEU A 28 -7.53 5.66 2.62
CA LEU A 28 -8.13 6.25 3.81
C LEU A 28 -7.60 5.56 5.06
N VAL A 29 -7.20 6.35 6.06
CA VAL A 29 -6.81 5.80 7.37
C VAL A 29 -8.02 5.69 8.27
N GLU A 30 -8.55 6.80 8.74
CA GLU A 30 -9.73 6.86 9.61
C GLU A 30 -10.62 8.07 9.30
N GLU A 31 -10.45 8.72 8.16
CA GLU A 31 -11.20 9.92 7.80
C GLU A 31 -12.72 9.69 7.80
N TYR A 32 -13.13 8.45 7.64
CA TYR A 32 -14.52 7.99 7.62
C TYR A 32 -15.05 7.57 9.01
N LYS A 33 -14.26 7.67 10.06
CA LYS A 33 -14.57 7.17 11.41
C LYS A 33 -15.89 7.64 11.98
N ASN A 34 -16.26 8.88 11.67
CA ASN A 34 -17.47 9.51 12.17
C ASN A 34 -18.58 9.60 11.11
N PHE A 35 -18.46 8.90 9.99
CA PHE A 35 -19.47 8.94 8.93
C PHE A 35 -20.74 8.22 9.35
N GLY A 36 -21.89 8.92 9.21
CA GLY A 36 -23.21 8.32 9.20
C GLY A 36 -23.60 7.86 7.78
N LYS A 37 -24.81 7.29 7.66
CA LYS A 37 -25.32 6.81 6.35
C LYS A 37 -25.33 7.89 5.26
N GLU A 38 -25.69 9.11 5.63
CA GLU A 38 -25.72 10.23 4.69
C GLU A 38 -24.32 10.64 4.23
N ASP A 39 -23.31 10.58 5.13
CA ASP A 39 -21.95 10.93 4.80
C ASP A 39 -21.34 9.91 3.84
N PHE A 40 -21.60 8.63 4.05
CA PHE A 40 -21.19 7.59 3.08
C PHE A 40 -21.87 7.79 1.72
N ALA A 41 -23.15 8.15 1.68
CA ALA A 41 -23.85 8.41 0.43
C ALA A 41 -23.26 9.62 -0.32
N LYS A 42 -23.01 10.74 0.39
CA LYS A 42 -22.34 11.92 -0.15
C LYS A 42 -20.94 11.60 -0.65
N PHE A 43 -20.14 10.86 0.14
CA PHE A 43 -18.81 10.42 -0.25
C PHE A 43 -18.84 9.61 -1.55
N ARG A 44 -19.71 8.59 -1.66
CA ARG A 44 -19.84 7.80 -2.88
C ARG A 44 -20.22 8.64 -4.10
N ALA A 45 -21.15 9.56 -3.96
CA ALA A 45 -21.54 10.47 -5.03
C ALA A 45 -20.34 11.33 -5.46
N ARG A 46 -19.66 11.97 -4.49
CA ARG A 46 -18.53 12.86 -4.78
C ARG A 46 -17.34 12.11 -5.39
N LYS A 47 -17.02 10.94 -4.87
CA LYS A 47 -15.98 10.06 -5.42
C LYS A 47 -16.24 9.73 -6.90
N ARG A 48 -17.48 9.41 -7.26
CA ARG A 48 -17.86 9.10 -8.64
C ARG A 48 -17.77 10.32 -9.56
N GLU A 49 -18.24 11.50 -9.11
CA GLU A 49 -18.08 12.76 -9.85
C GLU A 49 -16.62 13.07 -10.18
N LEU A 50 -15.73 12.79 -9.24
CA LEU A 50 -14.30 13.03 -9.37
C LEU A 50 -13.55 11.87 -10.07
N ASN A 51 -14.25 10.78 -10.47
CA ASN A 51 -13.65 9.55 -11.01
C ASN A 51 -12.57 8.95 -10.11
N LEU A 52 -12.79 8.99 -8.80
CA LEU A 52 -11.90 8.41 -7.79
C LEU A 52 -12.39 7.04 -7.34
N THR A 53 -11.45 6.16 -7.01
CA THR A 53 -11.69 4.90 -6.31
C THR A 53 -11.05 4.94 -4.92
N VAL A 54 -11.48 4.06 -4.00
CA VAL A 54 -10.75 3.81 -2.77
C VAL A 54 -9.95 2.54 -2.96
N ASP A 55 -8.61 2.65 -2.94
CA ASP A 55 -7.75 1.49 -3.11
C ASP A 55 -7.68 0.65 -1.84
N ALA A 56 -7.32 1.28 -0.72
CA ALA A 56 -7.20 0.60 0.57
C ALA A 56 -7.67 1.50 1.72
N CYS A 57 -8.02 0.86 2.83
CA CYS A 57 -8.34 1.53 4.09
C CYS A 57 -7.59 0.87 5.24
N SER A 58 -7.27 1.63 6.27
CA SER A 58 -6.76 1.13 7.54
C SER A 58 -7.74 1.40 8.70
N GLY A 59 -7.28 1.32 9.93
CA GLY A 59 -8.08 1.65 11.12
C GLY A 59 -8.46 0.42 11.95
N ILE A 60 -7.55 -0.53 12.07
CA ILE A 60 -7.56 -1.60 13.08
C ILE A 60 -6.66 -1.14 14.22
N SER A 61 -7.16 -1.13 15.44
CA SER A 61 -6.44 -0.63 16.61
C SER A 61 -5.83 -1.74 17.48
N HIS A 62 -6.43 -2.94 17.47
CA HIS A 62 -5.91 -4.08 18.22
C HIS A 62 -4.70 -4.70 17.52
N SER A 63 -3.74 -5.10 18.35
CA SER A 63 -2.46 -5.66 17.89
C SER A 63 -2.63 -7.04 17.24
N LEU A 64 -2.07 -7.20 16.04
CA LEU A 64 -1.99 -8.48 15.35
C LEU A 64 -1.02 -9.44 16.03
N CYS A 65 0.14 -8.94 16.53
CA CYS A 65 1.18 -9.76 17.15
C CYS A 65 0.86 -10.17 18.61
N ASP A 66 -0.19 -9.61 19.22
CA ASP A 66 -0.58 -9.95 20.58
C ASP A 66 -1.71 -11.01 20.61
N ALA A 67 -1.38 -12.24 20.98
CA ALA A 67 -2.36 -13.32 21.10
C ALA A 67 -3.49 -13.00 22.09
N ALA A 68 -3.24 -12.20 23.13
CA ALA A 68 -4.27 -11.80 24.09
C ALA A 68 -5.32 -10.86 23.47
N GLN A 69 -4.96 -10.11 22.44
CA GLN A 69 -5.87 -9.22 21.72
C GLN A 69 -6.53 -9.88 20.49
N ARG A 70 -6.22 -11.14 20.17
CA ARG A 70 -6.64 -11.83 18.96
C ARG A 70 -8.14 -11.75 18.70
N GLU A 71 -8.97 -12.05 19.67
CA GLU A 71 -10.42 -12.04 19.48
C GLU A 71 -10.97 -10.61 19.28
N ALA A 72 -10.40 -9.62 19.97
CA ALA A 72 -10.74 -8.20 19.78
C ALA A 72 -10.29 -7.72 18.39
N PHE A 73 -9.08 -8.06 17.96
CA PHE A 73 -8.59 -7.79 16.60
C PHE A 73 -9.53 -8.38 15.53
N LEU A 74 -9.93 -9.64 15.66
CA LEU A 74 -10.83 -10.27 14.70
C LEU A 74 -12.24 -9.68 14.73
N ALA A 75 -12.70 -9.22 15.90
CA ALA A 75 -13.95 -8.48 16.00
C ALA A 75 -13.90 -7.13 15.26
N GLU A 76 -12.79 -6.40 15.37
CA GLU A 76 -12.57 -5.18 14.58
C GLU A 76 -12.54 -5.45 13.08
N VAL A 77 -11.86 -6.52 12.64
CA VAL A 77 -11.87 -6.91 11.22
C VAL A 77 -13.30 -7.14 10.73
N ARG A 78 -14.13 -7.88 11.49
CA ARG A 78 -15.55 -8.09 11.14
C ARG A 78 -16.34 -6.79 11.10
N ALA A 79 -16.13 -5.90 12.07
CA ALA A 79 -16.81 -4.62 12.14
C ALA A 79 -16.41 -3.67 11.01
N LYS A 80 -15.19 -3.83 10.46
CA LYS A 80 -14.71 -3.01 9.36
C LYS A 80 -15.32 -3.40 8.00
N LEU A 81 -15.74 -4.66 7.80
CA LEU A 81 -16.26 -5.12 6.52
C LEU A 81 -17.47 -4.34 5.99
N PRO A 82 -18.51 -4.04 6.78
CA PRO A 82 -19.61 -3.19 6.33
C PRO A 82 -19.15 -1.79 5.94
N VAL A 83 -18.17 -1.24 6.66
CA VAL A 83 -17.61 0.09 6.37
C VAL A 83 -16.87 0.08 5.03
N LEU A 84 -16.08 -0.96 4.76
CA LEU A 84 -15.40 -1.12 3.47
C LEU A 84 -16.41 -1.25 2.31
N GLU A 85 -17.53 -1.91 2.53
CA GLU A 85 -18.61 -1.98 1.55
C GLU A 85 -19.20 -0.60 1.25
N GLU A 86 -19.48 0.22 2.28
CA GLU A 86 -19.96 1.60 2.12
C GLU A 86 -18.94 2.50 1.41
N LEU A 87 -17.65 2.28 1.63
CA LEU A 87 -16.56 2.99 0.95
C LEU A 87 -16.29 2.48 -0.48
N GLU A 88 -16.89 1.35 -0.87
CA GLU A 88 -16.57 0.62 -2.11
C GLU A 88 -15.07 0.26 -2.19
N CYS A 89 -14.49 -0.13 -1.04
CA CYS A 89 -13.10 -0.50 -0.88
C CYS A 89 -12.97 -2.03 -0.72
N ARG A 90 -11.91 -2.62 -1.24
CA ARG A 90 -11.69 -4.08 -1.20
C ARG A 90 -10.38 -4.50 -0.56
N LYS A 91 -9.67 -3.58 0.08
CA LYS A 91 -8.41 -3.87 0.76
C LYS A 91 -8.38 -3.24 2.14
N LEU A 92 -7.94 -4.00 3.13
CA LEU A 92 -7.75 -3.58 4.51
C LEU A 92 -6.28 -3.66 4.88
N ILE A 93 -5.69 -2.53 5.25
CA ILE A 93 -4.32 -2.44 5.77
C ILE A 93 -4.34 -2.85 7.25
N ILE A 94 -3.45 -3.75 7.60
CA ILE A 94 -3.26 -4.28 8.95
C ILE A 94 -1.82 -4.08 9.37
N LEU A 95 -1.66 -3.54 10.57
CA LEU A 95 -0.39 -3.31 11.23
C LEU A 95 -0.13 -4.36 12.31
N SER A 96 1.14 -4.66 12.61
CA SER A 96 1.48 -5.69 13.60
C SER A 96 1.19 -5.30 15.04
N GLY A 97 1.30 -4.01 15.35
CA GLY A 97 1.31 -3.50 16.72
C GLY A 97 2.68 -3.57 17.39
N ASP A 98 2.73 -3.16 18.65
CA ASP A 98 3.96 -3.11 19.45
C ASP A 98 4.39 -4.47 19.97
N LYS A 99 5.69 -4.62 20.25
CA LYS A 99 6.27 -5.80 20.92
C LYS A 99 5.60 -6.06 22.27
N VAL A 100 5.21 -7.30 22.52
CA VAL A 100 4.57 -7.70 23.78
C VAL A 100 5.64 -8.12 24.80
N PRO A 101 5.66 -7.52 25.99
CA PRO A 101 6.64 -7.88 27.01
C PRO A 101 6.63 -9.39 27.34
N ARG A 102 7.82 -9.97 27.49
CA ARG A 102 8.05 -11.39 27.85
C ARG A 102 7.66 -12.42 26.75
N GLN A 103 7.24 -11.99 25.58
CA GLN A 103 7.11 -12.86 24.42
C GLN A 103 8.40 -12.83 23.58
N SER A 104 8.80 -14.00 23.07
CA SER A 104 9.93 -14.09 22.14
C SER A 104 9.56 -13.54 20.77
N HIS A 105 10.58 -13.15 19.98
CA HIS A 105 10.37 -12.71 18.59
C HIS A 105 9.58 -13.74 17.79
N GLN A 106 9.95 -15.03 17.91
CA GLN A 106 9.25 -16.12 17.21
C GLN A 106 7.77 -16.23 17.62
N GLN A 107 7.45 -16.05 18.91
CA GLN A 107 6.05 -16.06 19.35
C GLN A 107 5.24 -14.92 18.73
N LEU A 108 5.82 -13.72 18.62
CA LEU A 108 5.15 -12.57 17.98
C LEU A 108 4.98 -12.80 16.47
N HIS A 109 5.98 -13.37 15.82
CA HIS A 109 5.92 -13.78 14.41
C HIS A 109 4.76 -14.78 14.19
N ASP A 110 4.73 -15.85 14.94
CA ASP A 110 3.70 -16.90 14.83
C ASP A 110 2.31 -16.35 15.12
N ASN A 111 2.20 -15.41 16.07
CA ASN A 111 0.97 -14.70 16.36
C ASN A 111 0.49 -13.88 15.16
N CYS A 112 1.39 -13.19 14.45
CA CYS A 112 1.03 -12.46 13.23
C CYS A 112 0.53 -13.42 12.14
N VAL A 113 1.23 -14.52 11.90
CA VAL A 113 0.83 -15.53 10.91
C VAL A 113 -0.57 -16.08 11.22
N GLU A 114 -0.82 -16.49 12.45
CA GLU A 114 -2.12 -17.03 12.87
C GLU A 114 -3.24 -15.98 12.79
N GLY A 115 -2.94 -14.74 13.23
CA GLY A 115 -3.89 -13.63 13.15
C GLY A 115 -4.30 -13.31 11.73
N LEU A 116 -3.34 -13.27 10.80
CA LEU A 116 -3.61 -13.02 9.38
C LEU A 116 -4.41 -14.14 8.74
N LYS A 117 -4.12 -15.41 9.03
CA LYS A 117 -4.93 -16.55 8.53
C LYS A 117 -6.39 -16.39 8.88
N ARG A 118 -6.70 -16.16 10.15
CA ARG A 118 -8.06 -16.00 10.63
C ARG A 118 -8.73 -14.73 10.07
N ALA A 119 -7.99 -13.64 9.98
CA ALA A 119 -8.49 -12.40 9.37
C ALA A 119 -8.79 -12.58 7.87
N ALA A 120 -7.95 -13.33 7.15
CA ALA A 120 -8.14 -13.63 5.74
C ALA A 120 -9.40 -14.45 5.45
N GLU A 121 -9.73 -15.44 6.31
CA GLU A 121 -10.99 -16.19 6.22
C GLU A 121 -12.21 -15.27 6.36
N ILE A 122 -12.17 -14.37 7.36
CA ILE A 122 -13.25 -13.41 7.63
C ILE A 122 -13.40 -12.42 6.46
N ALA A 123 -12.31 -11.81 6.01
CA ALA A 123 -12.29 -10.82 4.95
C ALA A 123 -12.61 -11.44 3.59
N GLY A 124 -12.09 -12.63 3.31
CA GLY A 124 -12.29 -13.38 2.06
C GLY A 124 -13.76 -13.72 1.79
N ALA A 125 -14.54 -13.99 2.83
CA ALA A 125 -15.99 -14.21 2.72
C ALA A 125 -16.75 -12.99 2.16
N LYS A 126 -16.12 -11.81 2.13
CA LYS A 126 -16.65 -10.56 1.57
C LYS A 126 -15.83 -10.05 0.38
N ASN A 127 -14.95 -10.87 -0.19
CA ASN A 127 -14.03 -10.49 -1.26
C ASN A 127 -13.14 -9.28 -0.90
N VAL A 128 -12.69 -9.23 0.35
CA VAL A 128 -11.75 -8.22 0.85
C VAL A 128 -10.36 -8.85 0.98
N GLY A 129 -9.36 -8.18 0.43
CA GLY A 129 -7.95 -8.50 0.61
C GLY A 129 -7.39 -7.85 1.86
N ILE A 130 -6.33 -8.44 2.39
CA ILE A 130 -5.56 -7.91 3.51
C ILE A 130 -4.18 -7.49 3.01
N LEU A 131 -3.75 -6.33 3.45
CA LEU A 131 -2.41 -5.80 3.24
C LEU A 131 -1.70 -5.71 4.59
N LEU A 132 -0.62 -6.49 4.79
CA LEU A 132 0.24 -6.35 5.96
C LEU A 132 1.29 -5.27 5.66
N GLU A 133 1.50 -4.36 6.60
CA GLU A 133 2.50 -3.31 6.50
C GLU A 133 3.46 -3.32 7.69
N ASN A 134 4.73 -3.01 7.45
CA ASN A 134 5.73 -2.74 8.48
C ASN A 134 5.81 -1.24 8.78
N ILE A 135 6.31 -0.90 9.98
CA ILE A 135 6.68 0.47 10.35
C ILE A 135 8.15 0.48 10.73
N ASP A 136 8.91 1.48 10.30
CA ASP A 136 10.32 1.57 10.62
C ASP A 136 10.60 1.83 12.11
N PRO A 137 11.81 1.49 12.59
CA PRO A 137 12.14 1.61 14.01
C PRO A 137 12.38 3.05 14.49
N GLU A 138 12.53 4.03 13.60
CA GLU A 138 12.65 5.43 13.96
C GLU A 138 11.28 6.03 14.28
N GLU A 139 10.26 5.69 13.47
CA GLU A 139 8.88 6.13 13.70
C GLU A 139 8.28 5.47 14.94
N ASN A 140 8.49 4.16 15.13
CA ASN A 140 8.04 3.45 16.35
C ASN A 140 9.07 2.41 16.84
N PRO A 141 9.97 2.75 17.78
CA PRO A 141 10.97 1.82 18.31
C PRO A 141 10.40 0.59 19.02
N LYS A 142 9.14 0.64 19.44
CA LYS A 142 8.45 -0.48 20.12
C LYS A 142 7.75 -1.41 19.16
N TYR A 143 7.61 -1.00 17.88
CA TYR A 143 6.86 -1.75 16.91
C TYR A 143 7.46 -3.14 16.68
N PHE A 144 6.60 -4.15 16.46
CA PHE A 144 7.09 -5.50 16.27
C PHE A 144 7.65 -5.70 14.87
N LEU A 145 6.82 -5.51 13.84
CA LEU A 145 7.21 -5.75 12.47
C LEU A 145 7.91 -4.52 11.88
N THR A 146 9.21 -4.43 12.09
CA THR A 146 10.05 -3.38 11.49
C THR A 146 10.79 -3.85 10.24
N SER A 147 10.92 -5.17 10.05
CA SER A 147 11.60 -5.78 8.91
C SER A 147 10.65 -6.06 7.77
N VAL A 148 10.91 -5.52 6.60
CA VAL A 148 10.19 -5.86 5.35
C VAL A 148 10.46 -7.31 4.95
N THR A 149 11.68 -7.79 5.16
CA THR A 149 12.04 -9.19 4.89
C THR A 149 11.18 -10.14 5.71
N GLU A 150 11.03 -9.88 7.00
CA GLU A 150 10.13 -10.67 7.88
C GLU A 150 8.65 -10.52 7.46
N GLY A 151 8.23 -9.33 7.03
CA GLY A 151 6.88 -9.10 6.54
C GLY A 151 6.51 -10.00 5.35
N PHE A 152 7.42 -10.16 4.40
CA PHE A 152 7.25 -11.10 3.29
C PHE A 152 7.16 -12.56 3.77
N GLU A 153 7.94 -12.95 4.78
CA GLU A 153 7.91 -14.29 5.36
C GLU A 153 6.57 -14.56 6.06
N ILE A 154 6.07 -13.61 6.83
CA ILE A 154 4.76 -13.69 7.50
C ILE A 154 3.63 -13.88 6.46
N VAL A 155 3.61 -13.07 5.39
CA VAL A 155 2.60 -13.18 4.33
C VAL A 155 2.63 -14.55 3.67
N ARG A 156 3.82 -15.05 3.31
CA ARG A 156 3.97 -16.40 2.73
C ARG A 156 3.54 -17.50 3.71
N SER A 157 3.92 -17.38 4.97
CA SER A 157 3.57 -18.36 6.01
C SER A 157 2.07 -18.38 6.31
N ALA A 158 1.40 -17.24 6.22
CA ALA A 158 -0.05 -17.17 6.32
C ALA A 158 -0.75 -17.88 5.16
N GLY A 159 -0.19 -17.84 3.95
CA GLY A 159 -0.54 -18.72 2.83
C GLY A 159 -1.95 -18.55 2.26
N ALA A 160 -2.69 -17.48 2.60
CA ALA A 160 -4.01 -17.22 2.07
C ALA A 160 -3.94 -16.32 0.81
N PRO A 161 -4.71 -16.62 -0.24
CA PRO A 161 -4.60 -15.93 -1.54
C PRO A 161 -5.04 -14.46 -1.51
N ASN A 162 -5.76 -14.05 -0.47
CA ASN A 162 -6.22 -12.69 -0.26
C ASN A 162 -5.36 -11.92 0.76
N ILE A 163 -4.15 -12.40 1.07
CA ILE A 163 -3.17 -11.65 1.86
C ILE A 163 -2.03 -11.24 0.94
N GLN A 164 -1.68 -9.96 0.98
CA GLN A 164 -0.51 -9.41 0.32
C GLN A 164 0.23 -8.47 1.27
N PHE A 165 1.43 -8.08 0.90
CA PHE A 165 2.24 -7.11 1.62
C PHE A 165 2.05 -5.72 1.00
N LEU A 166 1.91 -4.71 1.84
CA LEU A 166 2.05 -3.32 1.46
C LEU A 166 3.53 -2.96 1.62
N TYR A 167 4.19 -2.68 0.51
CA TYR A 167 5.61 -2.36 0.50
C TYR A 167 5.83 -0.86 0.53
N ASP A 168 6.08 -0.31 1.72
CA ASP A 168 6.47 1.09 1.88
C ASP A 168 7.99 1.24 1.73
N PHE A 169 8.41 1.94 0.69
CA PHE A 169 9.83 2.19 0.42
C PHE A 169 10.47 3.14 1.43
N PHE A 170 9.71 4.04 2.04
CA PHE A 170 10.20 4.93 3.09
C PHE A 170 10.61 4.11 4.32
N HIS A 171 9.69 3.31 4.85
CA HIS A 171 9.97 2.47 6.00
C HIS A 171 11.09 1.45 5.74
N ASP A 172 11.14 0.87 4.54
CA ASP A 172 12.20 -0.10 4.21
C ASP A 172 13.57 0.56 4.03
N GLN A 173 13.63 1.78 3.48
CA GLN A 173 14.90 2.49 3.35
C GLN A 173 15.53 2.74 4.71
N ILE A 174 14.73 3.15 5.71
CA ILE A 174 15.18 3.38 7.09
C ILE A 174 15.56 2.07 7.78
N ALA A 175 14.74 1.02 7.61
CA ALA A 175 14.93 -0.24 8.32
C ALA A 175 16.06 -1.11 7.77
N GLU A 176 16.11 -1.33 6.46
CA GLU A 176 17.00 -2.34 5.85
C GLU A 176 17.66 -1.89 4.56
N GLY A 177 17.03 -1.00 3.78
CA GLY A 177 17.48 -0.62 2.45
C GLY A 177 17.46 -1.76 1.42
N ASN A 178 18.28 -1.67 0.36
CA ASN A 178 18.35 -2.65 -0.72
C ASN A 178 17.01 -2.88 -1.47
N LEU A 179 16.25 -1.81 -1.62
CA LEU A 179 14.85 -1.75 -2.07
C LEU A 179 14.59 -2.51 -3.37
N LEU A 180 15.42 -2.26 -4.40
CA LEU A 180 15.23 -2.87 -5.73
C LEU A 180 15.38 -4.39 -5.74
N LYS A 181 16.30 -4.93 -4.93
CA LYS A 181 16.49 -6.38 -4.82
C LYS A 181 15.33 -7.05 -4.12
N LYS A 182 14.79 -6.42 -3.07
CA LYS A 182 13.61 -6.92 -2.36
C LYS A 182 12.38 -6.88 -3.24
N LEU A 183 12.14 -5.78 -3.94
CA LEU A 183 11.07 -5.64 -4.93
C LEU A 183 11.12 -6.75 -5.98
N ASP A 184 12.30 -6.99 -6.57
CA ASP A 184 12.51 -8.00 -7.61
C ASP A 184 12.20 -9.43 -7.14
N LYS A 185 12.55 -9.73 -5.89
CA LYS A 185 12.40 -11.07 -5.32
C LYS A 185 11.01 -11.38 -4.76
N ASN A 186 10.22 -10.36 -4.45
CA ASN A 186 9.01 -10.53 -3.66
C ASN A 186 7.76 -9.95 -4.35
N LEU A 187 7.85 -9.62 -5.64
CA LEU A 187 6.75 -8.98 -6.36
C LEU A 187 5.41 -9.73 -6.24
N GLU A 188 5.48 -11.06 -6.20
CA GLU A 188 4.30 -11.92 -6.17
C GLU A 188 3.45 -11.78 -4.90
N VAL A 189 4.04 -11.28 -3.81
CA VAL A 189 3.34 -11.03 -2.55
C VAL A 189 3.06 -9.55 -2.30
N ILE A 190 3.49 -8.64 -3.19
CA ILE A 190 3.28 -7.20 -3.04
C ILE A 190 1.97 -6.79 -3.71
N GLY A 191 1.04 -6.23 -2.94
CA GLY A 191 -0.27 -5.79 -3.41
C GLY A 191 -0.40 -4.28 -3.65
N VAL A 192 0.33 -3.49 -2.85
CA VAL A 192 0.38 -2.02 -2.91
C VAL A 192 1.79 -1.57 -2.58
N VAL A 193 2.19 -0.43 -3.13
CA VAL A 193 3.46 0.23 -2.85
C VAL A 193 3.19 1.62 -2.30
N HIS A 194 3.83 1.97 -1.19
CA HIS A 194 3.85 3.33 -0.65
C HIS A 194 5.15 4.05 -0.98
N VAL A 195 5.04 5.37 -1.18
CA VAL A 195 6.11 6.23 -1.71
C VAL A 195 6.24 7.50 -0.89
N ALA A 196 7.38 7.67 -0.24
CA ALA A 196 7.88 8.92 0.32
C ALA A 196 9.41 8.89 0.33
N ASP A 197 10.08 10.04 0.33
CA ASP A 197 11.54 10.10 0.31
C ASP A 197 12.14 10.21 1.73
N VAL A 198 13.35 9.73 1.88
CA VAL A 198 14.14 9.76 3.12
C VAL A 198 15.31 10.75 2.93
N PRO A 199 15.58 11.60 3.94
CA PRO A 199 14.88 11.81 5.19
C PRO A 199 13.61 12.68 5.04
N GLY A 200 12.78 12.73 6.06
CA GLY A 200 11.71 13.72 6.24
C GLY A 200 10.34 13.32 5.72
N ARG A 201 10.21 12.17 5.02
CA ARG A 201 8.95 11.66 4.47
C ARG A 201 8.30 12.63 3.47
N HIS A 202 9.15 13.29 2.64
CA HIS A 202 8.73 14.25 1.63
C HIS A 202 8.51 13.61 0.26
N GLU A 203 8.21 14.42 -0.75
CA GLU A 203 7.95 13.93 -2.12
C GLU A 203 9.17 13.29 -2.77
N PRO A 204 9.00 12.31 -3.69
CA PRO A 204 10.08 11.69 -4.44
C PRO A 204 11.02 12.69 -5.12
N GLY A 205 12.31 12.55 -4.87
CA GLY A 205 13.36 13.40 -5.42
C GLY A 205 13.86 14.49 -4.48
N THR A 206 13.35 14.56 -3.24
CA THR A 206 13.84 15.46 -2.20
C THR A 206 14.90 14.82 -1.32
N GLY A 207 15.02 13.49 -1.34
CA GLY A 207 15.92 12.73 -0.48
C GLY A 207 16.84 11.77 -1.23
N GLU A 208 17.17 10.65 -0.58
CA GLU A 208 18.18 9.70 -1.04
C GLU A 208 17.65 8.51 -1.84
N ILE A 209 16.32 8.30 -1.88
CA ILE A 209 15.74 7.16 -2.60
C ILE A 209 15.71 7.43 -4.10
N ASN A 210 16.27 6.51 -4.89
CA ASN A 210 16.27 6.65 -6.36
C ASN A 210 14.93 6.20 -6.96
N TYR A 211 13.88 7.00 -6.79
CA TYR A 211 12.54 6.72 -7.32
C TYR A 211 12.46 6.51 -8.83
N PRO A 212 13.23 7.22 -9.69
CA PRO A 212 13.30 6.90 -11.11
C PRO A 212 13.68 5.43 -11.40
N ASN A 213 14.59 4.85 -10.62
CA ASN A 213 14.97 3.45 -10.77
C ASN A 213 13.89 2.50 -10.21
N ILE A 214 13.24 2.88 -9.11
CA ILE A 214 12.14 2.10 -8.51
C ILE A 214 10.96 2.02 -9.48
N PHE A 215 10.50 3.16 -10.01
CA PHE A 215 9.38 3.17 -10.96
C PHE A 215 9.71 2.42 -12.25
N ARG A 216 10.93 2.53 -12.75
CA ARG A 216 11.39 1.73 -13.91
C ARG A 216 11.33 0.24 -13.61
N LYS A 217 11.78 -0.16 -12.42
CA LYS A 217 11.75 -1.56 -11.99
C LYS A 217 10.33 -2.10 -11.84
N LEU A 218 9.42 -1.33 -11.22
CA LEU A 218 8.00 -1.67 -11.15
C LEU A 218 7.40 -1.90 -12.54
N GLY A 219 7.67 -1.00 -13.50
CA GLY A 219 7.22 -1.15 -14.89
C GLY A 219 7.81 -2.38 -15.57
N GLN A 220 9.11 -2.64 -15.42
CA GLN A 220 9.78 -3.82 -16.00
C GLN A 220 9.22 -5.14 -15.45
N LEU A 221 8.87 -5.19 -14.18
CA LEU A 221 8.27 -6.34 -13.52
C LEU A 221 6.77 -6.50 -13.83
N GLY A 222 6.16 -5.53 -14.49
CA GLY A 222 4.72 -5.55 -14.81
C GLY A 222 3.83 -5.38 -13.57
N PHE A 223 4.30 -4.66 -12.55
CA PHE A 223 3.48 -4.38 -11.38
C PHE A 223 2.19 -3.68 -11.78
N ASN A 224 1.06 -4.23 -11.38
CA ASN A 224 -0.29 -3.76 -11.75
C ASN A 224 -1.11 -3.29 -10.53
N GLY A 225 -0.51 -3.26 -9.35
CA GLY A 225 -1.10 -2.69 -8.14
C GLY A 225 -1.03 -1.16 -8.10
N TYR A 226 -1.54 -0.59 -7.03
CA TYR A 226 -1.45 0.84 -6.81
C TYR A 226 -0.09 1.25 -6.27
N VAL A 227 0.34 2.43 -6.68
CA VAL A 227 1.50 3.14 -6.14
C VAL A 227 0.96 4.38 -5.45
N ALA A 228 0.86 4.34 -4.15
CA ALA A 228 0.25 5.37 -3.34
C ALA A 228 1.30 6.35 -2.79
N MET A 229 1.04 7.63 -2.94
CA MET A 229 1.87 8.69 -2.39
C MET A 229 1.52 8.91 -0.93
N GLU A 230 2.47 8.68 -0.05
CA GLU A 230 2.33 8.84 1.40
C GLU A 230 3.38 9.76 1.98
N PHE A 231 3.51 10.92 1.39
CA PHE A 231 4.48 11.93 1.80
C PHE A 231 3.82 13.22 2.32
N ILE A 232 4.58 13.98 3.09
CA ILE A 232 4.23 15.34 3.54
C ILE A 232 5.02 16.30 2.65
N SER A 233 4.32 17.05 1.77
CA SER A 233 4.98 17.94 0.82
C SER A 233 5.75 19.07 1.51
N GLU A 234 6.97 19.35 1.06
CA GLU A 234 7.74 20.52 1.50
C GLU A 234 7.14 21.84 0.98
N GLY A 235 6.55 21.78 -0.21
CA GLY A 235 6.01 22.93 -0.90
C GLY A 235 4.49 22.89 -1.12
N GLU A 236 4.04 23.41 -2.26
CA GLU A 236 2.63 23.38 -2.63
C GLU A 236 2.21 21.95 -2.98
N THR A 237 1.22 21.43 -2.25
CA THR A 237 0.88 19.99 -2.25
C THR A 237 0.40 19.48 -3.62
N VAL A 238 -0.40 20.27 -4.38
CA VAL A 238 -0.84 19.83 -5.72
C VAL A 238 0.33 19.73 -6.67
N ALA A 239 1.27 20.68 -6.62
CA ALA A 239 2.47 20.65 -7.44
C ALA A 239 3.36 19.44 -7.09
N ALA A 240 3.58 19.16 -5.80
CA ALA A 240 4.34 18.01 -5.34
C ALA A 240 3.70 16.67 -5.79
N LEU A 241 2.39 16.53 -5.63
CA LEU A 241 1.65 15.37 -6.10
C LEU A 241 1.74 15.19 -7.62
N ARG A 242 1.58 16.28 -8.41
CA ARG A 242 1.73 16.23 -9.87
C ARG A 242 3.14 15.79 -10.28
N ALA A 243 4.17 16.38 -9.67
CA ALA A 243 5.56 16.03 -9.96
C ALA A 243 5.87 14.56 -9.66
N ALA A 244 5.41 14.05 -8.51
CA ALA A 244 5.55 12.63 -8.14
C ALA A 244 4.83 11.71 -9.14
N ARG A 245 3.61 12.06 -9.53
CA ARG A 245 2.84 11.33 -10.54
C ARG A 245 3.53 11.33 -11.91
N GLU A 246 3.98 12.47 -12.37
CA GLU A 246 4.71 12.61 -13.64
C GLU A 246 5.99 11.77 -13.64
N MET A 247 6.74 11.78 -12.54
CA MET A 247 7.92 10.94 -12.37
C MET A 247 7.55 9.45 -12.46
N ALA A 248 6.51 9.01 -11.76
CA ALA A 248 6.05 7.62 -11.80
C ALA A 248 5.61 7.21 -13.22
N MET A 249 4.85 8.04 -13.91
CA MET A 249 4.40 7.79 -15.29
C MET A 249 5.56 7.75 -16.28
N LYS A 250 6.52 8.69 -16.15
CA LYS A 250 7.68 8.79 -17.03
C LYS A 250 8.58 7.58 -16.96
N TYR A 251 8.87 7.09 -15.76
CA TYR A 251 9.83 6.01 -15.55
C TYR A 251 9.18 4.63 -15.44
N GLY A 252 7.91 4.54 -15.02
CA GLY A 252 7.16 3.28 -14.91
C GLY A 252 6.57 2.79 -16.22
N SER A 253 6.47 3.65 -17.26
CA SER A 253 6.02 3.20 -18.57
C SER A 253 7.04 2.23 -19.19
N VAL A 254 6.58 1.00 -19.46
CA VAL A 254 7.39 0.03 -20.20
C VAL A 254 7.56 0.55 -21.63
N GLN A 255 8.77 0.96 -22.00
CA GLN A 255 9.10 1.11 -23.42
C GLN A 255 8.97 -0.28 -24.05
N ARG A 256 7.88 -0.53 -24.76
CA ARG A 256 7.76 -1.72 -25.62
C ARG A 256 8.92 -1.66 -26.61
N ASN A 257 9.94 -2.46 -26.38
CA ASN A 257 11.06 -2.60 -27.29
C ASN A 257 10.53 -3.00 -28.65
N GLN A 258 10.60 -2.11 -29.65
CA GLN A 258 10.28 -2.38 -31.06
C GLN A 258 11.23 -3.43 -31.70
N SER A 259 12.19 -3.96 -30.94
CA SER A 259 13.14 -4.98 -31.41
C SER A 259 12.56 -6.39 -31.48
N ALA A 260 11.41 -6.69 -30.85
CA ALA A 260 10.82 -8.03 -30.91
C ALA A 260 9.95 -8.26 -32.19
N GLN A 261 9.65 -7.23 -32.97
CA GLN A 261 8.88 -7.39 -34.22
C GLN A 261 9.71 -7.69 -35.47
N ARG A 262 11.04 -7.63 -35.41
CA ARG A 262 11.91 -7.90 -36.57
C ARG A 262 12.34 -9.36 -36.76
N SER A 263 12.03 -10.28 -35.85
CA SER A 263 12.43 -11.69 -35.97
C SER A 263 11.38 -12.62 -36.56
N PHE A 264 10.20 -12.11 -36.96
CA PHE A 264 9.14 -12.95 -37.56
C PHE A 264 8.87 -12.73 -39.05
N LEU A 265 9.65 -11.89 -39.72
CA LEU A 265 9.53 -11.74 -41.18
C LEU A 265 10.88 -12.04 -41.86
N GLY A 266 10.97 -13.21 -42.46
CA GLY A 266 11.87 -13.44 -43.58
C GLY A 266 13.03 -14.39 -43.38
N ARG A 267 12.83 -15.69 -43.51
CA ARG A 267 13.72 -16.55 -44.26
C ARG A 267 13.05 -16.94 -45.57
N PRO A 268 13.57 -16.52 -46.72
CA PRO A 268 13.11 -17.04 -47.98
C PRO A 268 13.57 -18.51 -48.11
N HIS A 269 12.64 -19.40 -48.46
CA HIS A 269 12.99 -20.73 -48.93
C HIS A 269 13.81 -20.57 -50.22
N ALA A 270 15.06 -21.03 -50.20
CA ALA A 270 15.76 -21.33 -51.42
C ALA A 270 15.41 -22.75 -51.82
N ALA A 271 14.72 -22.85 -52.97
CA ALA A 271 14.56 -24.10 -53.69
C ALA A 271 15.79 -24.36 -54.50
N ALA A 272 16.34 -25.57 -54.43
CA ALA A 272 16.98 -26.36 -55.48
C ALA A 272 17.21 -27.76 -54.95
#